data_ee86aba559bab82da557f4a245ef5118
#
_entry.id   ee86aba559bab82da557f4a245ef5118
#
_cell.length_a   1.000
_cell.length_b   1.000
_cell.length_c   1.000
_cell.angle_alpha   90.00
_cell.angle_beta   90.00
_cell.angle_gamma   90.00
#
_symmetry.space_group_name_H-M   'P 1'
#
loop_
_entity.id
_entity.type
_entity.pdbx_description
1 polymer ?
#
loop_
_entity_poly.entity_id
_entity_poly.type
_entity_poly.pdbx_seq_one_letter_code
_entity_poly.pdbx_strand_id
1 'polypeptide(L)'
;MHYLTRDPSRMAFTERLQPYVAAGKVTVHHDYGDPAKGPGIANLLKDFEIGTHLYYCGPPGFMTACAGSVEAWPPHAIHREYFAAAEKTGNEAPNEPFDIKVKSTGQVLNVPADRTIVEVLADAGVFVETDCKDGYCGTCITRYLSGTPDHRDTVLSEKERKSYIMVCCGRAKSALLELDL
;
A
#
# COMPACT_ATOMS: atom_id res chain seq x y z
N MET A 1 -15.78 -6.98 14.33
CA MET A 1 -14.33 -6.76 14.16
C MET A 1 -13.58 -7.91 14.81
N HIS A 2 -12.54 -8.45 14.17
CA HIS A 2 -11.60 -9.37 14.78
C HIS A 2 -10.33 -8.60 15.17
N TYR A 3 -9.93 -8.68 16.44
CA TYR A 3 -8.73 -8.05 16.95
C TYR A 3 -7.73 -9.13 17.34
N LEU A 4 -6.60 -9.18 16.62
CA LEU A 4 -5.58 -10.20 16.83
C LEU A 4 -4.39 -9.59 17.57
N THR A 5 -3.92 -10.24 18.61
CA THR A 5 -2.75 -9.81 19.41
C THR A 5 -2.05 -11.03 20.00
N ARG A 6 -0.77 -10.88 20.34
CA ARG A 6 0.00 -12.00 20.90
C ARG A 6 -0.56 -12.47 22.25
N ASP A 7 -0.85 -11.54 23.14
CA ASP A 7 -1.34 -11.84 24.49
C ASP A 7 -2.12 -10.63 25.05
N PRO A 8 -2.86 -10.80 26.15
CA PRO A 8 -3.66 -9.73 26.74
C PRO A 8 -2.86 -8.49 27.14
N SER A 9 -1.58 -8.62 27.54
CA SER A 9 -0.74 -7.50 27.97
C SER A 9 -0.34 -6.58 26.81
N ARG A 10 -0.41 -7.07 25.58
CA ARG A 10 -0.09 -6.33 24.34
C ARG A 10 -1.31 -5.77 23.63
N MET A 11 -2.50 -5.95 24.19
CA MET A 11 -3.73 -5.43 23.62
C MET A 11 -3.84 -3.93 23.86
N ALA A 12 -3.76 -3.14 22.78
CA ALA A 12 -4.03 -1.72 22.84
C ALA A 12 -5.54 -1.44 22.91
N PHE A 13 -5.92 -0.28 23.44
CA PHE A 13 -7.30 0.21 23.53
C PHE A 13 -8.27 -0.72 24.28
N THR A 14 -7.79 -1.51 25.23
CA THR A 14 -8.58 -2.52 25.98
C THR A 14 -9.87 -1.91 26.55
N GLU A 15 -9.77 -0.80 27.30
CA GLU A 15 -10.93 -0.13 27.88
C GLU A 15 -11.92 0.37 26.84
N ARG A 16 -11.44 0.94 25.74
CA ARG A 16 -12.31 1.44 24.65
C ARG A 16 -13.00 0.31 23.91
N LEU A 17 -12.40 -0.85 23.78
CA LEU A 17 -12.94 -2.01 23.06
C LEU A 17 -13.86 -2.87 23.92
N GLN A 18 -13.72 -2.83 25.25
CA GLN A 18 -14.50 -3.66 26.18
C GLN A 18 -16.02 -3.60 25.96
N PRO A 19 -16.68 -2.44 25.77
CA PRO A 19 -18.11 -2.40 25.50
C PRO A 19 -18.52 -3.14 24.21
N TYR A 20 -17.66 -3.10 23.19
CA TYR A 20 -17.91 -3.78 21.92
C TYR A 20 -17.65 -5.27 21.98
N VAL A 21 -16.68 -5.70 22.80
CA VAL A 21 -16.47 -7.12 23.12
C VAL A 21 -17.68 -7.68 23.86
N ALA A 22 -18.15 -6.98 24.90
CA ALA A 22 -19.36 -7.36 25.65
C ALA A 22 -20.60 -7.45 24.77
N ALA A 23 -20.72 -6.58 23.76
CA ALA A 23 -21.81 -6.57 22.80
C ALA A 23 -21.63 -7.58 21.64
N GLY A 24 -20.58 -8.40 21.63
CA GLY A 24 -20.28 -9.37 20.56
C GLY A 24 -19.85 -8.75 19.21
N LYS A 25 -19.58 -7.44 19.18
CA LYS A 25 -19.14 -6.72 17.97
C LYS A 25 -17.64 -6.82 17.70
N VAL A 26 -16.88 -7.17 18.72
CA VAL A 26 -15.42 -7.38 18.66
C VAL A 26 -15.11 -8.74 19.24
N THR A 27 -14.38 -9.55 18.46
CA THR A 27 -13.81 -10.81 18.93
C THR A 27 -12.29 -10.64 19.06
N VAL A 28 -11.77 -10.88 20.26
CA VAL A 28 -10.33 -10.81 20.55
C VAL A 28 -9.72 -12.20 20.43
N HIS A 29 -8.58 -12.28 19.76
CA HIS A 29 -7.82 -13.51 19.57
C HIS A 29 -6.39 -13.32 20.08
N HIS A 30 -5.90 -14.33 20.80
CA HIS A 30 -4.52 -14.37 21.28
C HIS A 30 -3.82 -15.58 20.65
N ASP A 31 -2.72 -15.36 19.97
CA ASP A 31 -1.92 -16.41 19.33
C ASP A 31 -0.66 -16.79 20.15
N TYR A 32 -0.33 -16.02 21.18
CA TYR A 32 0.85 -16.20 22.02
C TYR A 32 2.17 -16.30 21.23
N GLY A 33 2.22 -15.65 20.08
CA GLY A 33 3.37 -15.65 19.18
C GLY A 33 3.43 -16.83 18.21
N ASP A 34 2.40 -17.67 18.19
CA ASP A 34 2.24 -18.80 17.29
C ASP A 34 0.97 -18.60 16.43
N PRO A 35 1.09 -18.18 15.17
CA PRO A 35 -0.07 -17.94 14.30
C PRO A 35 -1.01 -19.14 14.13
N ALA A 36 -0.49 -20.37 14.33
CA ALA A 36 -1.30 -21.58 14.27
C ALA A 36 -2.34 -21.70 15.41
N LYS A 37 -2.12 -20.98 16.51
CA LYS A 37 -3.07 -20.87 17.63
C LYS A 37 -4.13 -19.80 17.45
N GLY A 38 -3.97 -18.97 16.41
CA GLY A 38 -4.95 -17.96 16.05
C GLY A 38 -6.17 -18.57 15.32
N PRO A 39 -7.14 -17.73 14.92
CA PRO A 39 -8.42 -18.16 14.33
C PRO A 39 -8.27 -18.68 12.90
N GLY A 40 -7.08 -18.60 12.29
CA GLY A 40 -6.87 -18.87 10.88
C GLY A 40 -7.51 -17.78 9.98
N ILE A 41 -6.70 -16.92 9.41
CA ILE A 41 -7.19 -15.78 8.60
C ILE A 41 -8.08 -16.25 7.45
N ALA A 42 -7.67 -17.29 6.74
CA ALA A 42 -8.46 -17.85 5.65
C ALA A 42 -9.86 -18.32 6.11
N ASN A 43 -9.99 -18.86 7.33
CA ASN A 43 -11.28 -19.28 7.86
C ASN A 43 -12.19 -18.09 8.19
N LEU A 44 -11.62 -16.97 8.65
CA LEU A 44 -12.37 -15.74 8.93
C LEU A 44 -12.88 -15.04 7.67
N LEU A 45 -12.17 -15.21 6.54
CA LEU A 45 -12.39 -14.47 5.29
C LEU A 45 -12.92 -15.33 4.14
N LYS A 46 -13.24 -16.61 4.38
CA LYS A 46 -13.65 -17.56 3.32
C LYS A 46 -14.97 -17.19 2.64
N ASP A 47 -15.89 -16.57 3.38
CA ASP A 47 -17.25 -16.29 2.91
C ASP A 47 -17.40 -14.79 2.60
N PHE A 48 -17.57 -14.47 1.31
CA PHE A 48 -17.91 -13.13 0.87
C PHE A 48 -19.43 -12.99 0.72
N GLU A 49 -19.99 -12.01 1.40
CA GLU A 49 -21.39 -11.61 1.23
C GLU A 49 -21.46 -10.27 0.49
N ILE A 50 -22.40 -10.14 -0.43
CA ILE A 50 -22.60 -8.90 -1.20
C ILE A 50 -22.90 -7.75 -0.23
N GLY A 51 -22.16 -6.64 -0.39
CA GLY A 51 -22.25 -5.48 0.49
C GLY A 51 -21.31 -5.51 1.69
N THR A 52 -20.52 -6.60 1.85
CA THR A 52 -19.46 -6.65 2.86
C THR A 52 -18.22 -5.92 2.39
N HIS A 53 -17.60 -5.14 3.27
CA HIS A 53 -16.29 -4.51 3.07
C HIS A 53 -15.30 -5.01 4.13
N LEU A 54 -14.13 -5.43 3.68
CA LEU A 54 -13.03 -5.81 4.55
C LEU A 54 -12.08 -4.63 4.74
N TYR A 55 -11.81 -4.29 6.00
CA TYR A 55 -10.76 -3.34 6.40
C TYR A 55 -9.76 -4.09 7.25
N TYR A 56 -8.50 -4.08 6.86
CA TYR A 56 -7.46 -4.76 7.62
C TYR A 56 -6.14 -3.99 7.65
N CYS A 57 -5.46 -4.10 8.78
CA CYS A 57 -4.18 -3.48 9.05
C CYS A 57 -3.42 -4.30 10.09
N GLY A 58 -2.13 -4.47 9.92
CA GLY A 58 -1.31 -5.25 10.84
C GLY A 58 0.13 -5.48 10.34
N PRO A 59 0.88 -6.36 11.01
CA PRO A 59 2.24 -6.72 10.58
C PRO A 59 2.30 -7.35 9.18
N PRO A 60 3.45 -7.32 8.50
CA PRO A 60 3.58 -7.80 7.11
C PRO A 60 3.04 -9.22 6.88
N GLY A 61 3.34 -10.17 7.75
CA GLY A 61 2.84 -11.54 7.63
C GLY A 61 1.32 -11.65 7.73
N PHE A 62 0.68 -10.85 8.58
CA PHE A 62 -0.77 -10.75 8.68
C PHE A 62 -1.37 -10.14 7.40
N MET A 63 -0.75 -9.05 6.88
CA MET A 63 -1.18 -8.41 5.64
C MET A 63 -1.13 -9.38 4.46
N THR A 64 -0.06 -10.16 4.34
CA THR A 64 0.10 -11.19 3.29
C THR A 64 -0.97 -12.28 3.43
N ALA A 65 -1.22 -12.77 4.64
CA ALA A 65 -2.24 -13.79 4.89
C ALA A 65 -3.66 -13.30 4.54
N CYS A 66 -4.00 -12.04 4.88
CA CYS A 66 -5.28 -11.44 4.50
C CYS A 66 -5.39 -11.30 2.98
N ALA A 67 -4.38 -10.75 2.32
CA ALA A 67 -4.38 -10.55 0.88
C ALA A 67 -4.59 -11.87 0.11
N GLY A 68 -3.85 -12.92 0.47
CA GLY A 68 -4.00 -14.25 -0.15
C GLY A 68 -5.35 -14.92 0.13
N SER A 69 -6.02 -14.55 1.24
CA SER A 69 -7.33 -15.12 1.60
C SER A 69 -8.51 -14.47 0.87
N VAL A 70 -8.31 -13.30 0.25
CA VAL A 70 -9.39 -12.51 -0.38
C VAL A 70 -9.20 -12.27 -1.88
N GLU A 71 -8.38 -13.06 -2.55
CA GLU A 71 -8.12 -12.93 -4.00
C GLU A 71 -9.41 -13.00 -4.85
N ALA A 72 -10.40 -13.77 -4.39
CA ALA A 72 -11.70 -13.89 -5.06
C ALA A 72 -12.68 -12.75 -4.73
N TRP A 73 -12.36 -11.87 -3.78
CA TRP A 73 -13.23 -10.76 -3.40
C TRP A 73 -13.17 -9.62 -4.41
N PRO A 74 -14.27 -8.85 -4.61
CA PRO A 74 -14.23 -7.66 -5.45
C PRO A 74 -13.22 -6.64 -4.93
N PRO A 75 -12.34 -6.08 -5.78
CA PRO A 75 -11.30 -5.15 -5.34
C PRO A 75 -11.83 -3.92 -4.57
N HIS A 76 -13.02 -3.42 -4.94
CA HIS A 76 -13.64 -2.28 -4.27
C HIS A 76 -14.15 -2.58 -2.85
N ALA A 77 -14.22 -3.87 -2.46
CA ALA A 77 -14.63 -4.30 -1.12
C ALA A 77 -13.44 -4.53 -0.18
N ILE A 78 -12.20 -4.36 -0.66
CA ILE A 78 -10.98 -4.63 0.09
C ILE A 78 -10.26 -3.31 0.39
N HIS A 79 -10.10 -3.02 1.69
CA HIS A 79 -9.43 -1.81 2.18
C HIS A 79 -8.31 -2.20 3.13
N ARG A 80 -7.12 -1.64 2.92
CA ARG A 80 -5.94 -1.96 3.71
C ARG A 80 -5.11 -0.72 4.00
N GLU A 81 -4.49 -0.71 5.17
CA GLU A 81 -3.52 0.30 5.56
C GLU A 81 -2.22 -0.38 5.99
N TYR A 82 -1.09 0.17 5.62
CA TYR A 82 0.23 -0.31 6.01
C TYR A 82 0.84 0.66 7.02
N PHE A 83 1.52 0.12 8.05
CA PHE A 83 2.22 0.95 9.06
C PHE A 83 3.59 1.44 8.58
N ALA A 84 4.18 0.75 7.63
CA ALA A 84 5.48 1.07 7.05
C ALA A 84 5.59 0.45 5.66
N ALA A 85 6.52 0.94 4.85
CA ALA A 85 6.95 0.25 3.64
C ALA A 85 7.45 -1.17 3.99
N ALA A 86 7.27 -2.11 3.07
CA ALA A 86 7.95 -3.40 3.17
C ALA A 86 9.47 -3.16 3.19
N GLU A 87 10.20 -3.97 3.96
CA GLU A 87 11.66 -3.88 3.95
C GLU A 87 12.17 -3.98 2.50
N LYS A 88 12.90 -2.96 2.08
CA LYS A 88 13.53 -2.96 0.76
C LYS A 88 14.54 -4.11 0.72
N THR A 89 14.34 -5.05 -0.17
CA THR A 89 15.13 -6.29 -0.26
C THR A 89 16.57 -6.07 -0.76
N GLY A 90 17.05 -4.84 -0.83
CA GLY A 90 18.44 -4.51 -1.22
C GLY A 90 18.81 -4.82 -2.68
N ASN A 91 17.93 -5.41 -3.45
CA ASN A 91 18.13 -5.78 -4.86
C ASN A 91 17.57 -4.74 -5.84
N GLU A 92 17.30 -3.52 -5.37
CA GLU A 92 16.89 -2.45 -6.28
C GLU A 92 18.07 -2.08 -7.20
N ALA A 93 17.78 -1.95 -8.49
CA ALA A 93 18.77 -1.46 -9.45
C ALA A 93 19.27 -0.07 -9.00
N PRO A 94 20.56 0.27 -9.26
CA PRO A 94 21.05 1.62 -9.01
C PRO A 94 20.12 2.67 -9.63
N ASN A 95 19.99 3.79 -8.94
CA ASN A 95 19.20 4.89 -9.49
C ASN A 95 19.93 5.50 -10.70
N GLU A 96 19.29 5.45 -11.85
CA GLU A 96 19.75 6.13 -13.06
C GLU A 96 18.88 7.38 -13.28
N PRO A 97 19.45 8.50 -13.77
CA PRO A 97 18.64 9.66 -14.13
C PRO A 97 17.75 9.34 -15.34
N PHE A 98 16.58 9.96 -15.38
CA PHE A 98 15.61 9.85 -16.48
C PHE A 98 14.80 11.12 -16.59
N ASP A 99 14.05 11.28 -17.65
CA ASP A 99 13.20 12.42 -17.85
C ASP A 99 11.73 12.06 -17.60
N ILE A 100 10.96 13.03 -17.07
CA ILE A 100 9.50 12.97 -17.02
C ILE A 100 8.93 14.07 -17.89
N LYS A 101 7.80 13.79 -18.56
CA LYS A 101 7.00 14.79 -19.28
C LYS A 101 5.67 14.97 -18.58
N VAL A 102 5.36 16.21 -18.22
CA VAL A 102 4.06 16.61 -17.67
C VAL A 102 3.12 16.92 -18.84
N LYS A 103 2.03 16.15 -18.98
CA LYS A 103 1.12 16.24 -20.14
C LYS A 103 0.46 17.60 -20.24
N SER A 104 -0.03 18.16 -19.15
CA SER A 104 -0.81 19.41 -19.14
C SER A 104 0.00 20.63 -19.59
N THR A 105 1.30 20.65 -19.26
CA THR A 105 2.20 21.77 -19.57
C THR A 105 3.13 21.48 -20.75
N GLY A 106 3.33 20.20 -21.09
CA GLY A 106 4.32 19.75 -22.06
C GLY A 106 5.77 19.85 -21.55
N GLN A 107 6.00 20.27 -20.30
CA GLN A 107 7.34 20.37 -19.72
C GLN A 107 8.02 19.00 -19.63
N VAL A 108 9.30 18.98 -19.97
CA VAL A 108 10.19 17.85 -19.76
C VAL A 108 11.14 18.21 -18.62
N LEU A 109 11.17 17.40 -17.58
CA LEU A 109 11.93 17.62 -16.37
C LEU A 109 12.86 16.43 -16.12
N ASN A 110 14.13 16.69 -15.85
CA ASN A 110 15.08 15.65 -15.51
C ASN A 110 14.93 15.23 -14.03
N VAL A 111 14.85 13.93 -13.79
CA VAL A 111 14.84 13.32 -12.45
C VAL A 111 16.22 12.72 -12.17
N PRO A 112 17.07 13.39 -11.39
CA PRO A 112 18.40 12.89 -11.06
C PRO A 112 18.33 11.59 -10.23
N ALA A 113 19.46 10.91 -10.10
CA ALA A 113 19.56 9.64 -9.36
C ALA A 113 19.22 9.77 -7.87
N ASP A 114 19.47 10.93 -7.27
CA ASP A 114 19.31 11.24 -5.83
C ASP A 114 17.98 11.93 -5.49
N ARG A 115 17.08 12.14 -6.48
CA ARG A 115 15.79 12.79 -6.26
C ARG A 115 14.62 11.91 -6.72
N THR A 116 13.47 12.14 -6.10
CA THR A 116 12.20 11.51 -6.46
C THR A 116 11.47 12.31 -7.54
N ILE A 117 10.54 11.66 -8.25
CA ILE A 117 9.69 12.35 -9.23
C ILE A 117 8.88 13.47 -8.53
N VAL A 118 8.33 13.21 -7.34
CA VAL A 118 7.50 14.19 -6.64
C VAL A 118 8.27 15.43 -6.22
N GLU A 119 9.55 15.31 -5.86
CA GLU A 119 10.40 16.46 -5.53
C GLU A 119 10.71 17.31 -6.76
N VAL A 120 10.95 16.68 -7.91
CA VAL A 120 11.20 17.39 -9.16
C VAL A 120 9.94 18.09 -9.66
N LEU A 121 8.77 17.44 -9.54
CA LEU A 121 7.48 18.05 -9.87
C LEU A 121 7.19 19.27 -8.97
N ALA A 122 7.43 19.15 -7.67
CA ALA A 122 7.22 20.25 -6.72
C ALA A 122 8.08 21.48 -7.05
N ASP A 123 9.36 21.28 -7.40
CA ASP A 123 10.26 22.36 -7.82
C ASP A 123 9.80 23.04 -9.12
N ALA A 124 9.14 22.28 -10.01
CA ALA A 124 8.55 22.79 -11.24
C ALA A 124 7.16 23.43 -11.05
N GLY A 125 6.67 23.49 -9.79
CA GLY A 125 5.36 24.04 -9.47
C GLY A 125 4.19 23.11 -9.78
N VAL A 126 4.46 21.84 -10.03
CA VAL A 126 3.42 20.81 -10.25
C VAL A 126 3.16 20.07 -8.94
N PHE A 127 1.99 20.30 -8.36
CA PHE A 127 1.62 19.72 -7.08
C PHE A 127 1.06 18.30 -7.27
N VAL A 128 1.61 17.37 -6.50
CA VAL A 128 1.06 16.02 -6.31
C VAL A 128 0.89 15.77 -4.82
N GLU A 129 -0.30 15.36 -4.41
CA GLU A 129 -0.56 15.02 -3.01
C GLU A 129 0.33 13.88 -2.55
N THR A 130 0.95 14.04 -1.39
CA THR A 130 1.85 13.03 -0.80
C THR A 130 1.64 12.92 0.69
N ASP A 131 1.89 11.73 1.25
CA ASP A 131 1.84 11.48 2.68
C ASP A 131 3.08 10.70 3.14
N CYS A 132 3.13 9.38 3.04
CA CYS A 132 4.22 8.55 3.56
C CYS A 132 5.58 8.77 2.87
N LYS A 133 5.60 9.20 1.63
CA LYS A 133 6.79 9.35 0.75
C LYS A 133 7.64 8.09 0.57
N ASP A 134 7.11 6.93 0.91
CA ASP A 134 7.82 5.64 0.94
C ASP A 134 7.05 4.49 0.25
N GLY A 135 6.03 4.83 -0.55
CA GLY A 135 5.38 3.91 -1.50
C GLY A 135 4.39 2.92 -0.89
N TYR A 136 3.83 3.16 0.29
CA TYR A 136 2.89 2.23 0.91
C TYR A 136 1.48 2.80 1.18
N CYS A 137 1.28 4.13 1.17
CA CYS A 137 -0.03 4.71 1.50
C CYS A 137 -0.97 4.89 0.30
N GLY A 138 -0.44 4.97 -0.92
CA GLY A 138 -1.25 5.15 -2.12
C GLY A 138 -1.55 6.61 -2.50
N THR A 139 -1.27 7.59 -1.62
CA THR A 139 -1.68 9.00 -1.82
C THR A 139 -1.11 9.62 -3.10
N CYS A 140 0.15 9.32 -3.43
CA CYS A 140 0.82 9.91 -4.59
C CYS A 140 0.65 9.10 -5.89
N ILE A 141 -0.41 8.29 -5.99
CA ILE A 141 -0.72 7.53 -7.21
C ILE A 141 -0.92 8.47 -8.38
N THR A 142 -0.19 8.24 -9.46
CA THR A 142 -0.23 9.06 -10.67
C THR A 142 -0.35 8.17 -11.89
N ARG A 143 -1.23 8.53 -12.82
CA ARG A 143 -1.35 7.83 -14.09
C ARG A 143 -0.17 8.18 -14.98
N TYR A 144 0.42 7.18 -15.66
CA TYR A 144 1.38 7.41 -16.72
C TYR A 144 0.76 7.06 -18.09
N LEU A 145 1.25 7.71 -19.14
CA LEU A 145 0.71 7.61 -20.49
C LEU A 145 1.65 6.84 -21.42
N SER A 146 2.96 7.01 -21.22
CA SER A 146 3.99 6.34 -22.00
C SER A 146 5.26 6.16 -21.19
N GLY A 147 6.14 5.27 -21.63
CA GLY A 147 7.36 4.89 -20.95
C GLY A 147 7.21 3.58 -20.15
N THR A 148 8.28 3.18 -19.48
CA THR A 148 8.34 1.95 -18.66
C THR A 148 8.65 2.32 -17.22
N PRO A 149 7.68 2.27 -16.31
CA PRO A 149 7.93 2.53 -14.88
C PRO A 149 8.82 1.47 -14.25
N ASP A 150 9.59 1.89 -13.26
CA ASP A 150 10.25 1.04 -12.26
C ASP A 150 9.48 1.17 -10.95
N HIS A 151 8.60 0.20 -10.70
CA HIS A 151 7.74 0.21 -9.51
C HIS A 151 8.53 -0.21 -8.28
N ARG A 152 8.55 0.65 -7.26
CA ARG A 152 9.21 0.43 -5.97
C ARG A 152 8.26 0.53 -4.79
N ASP A 153 6.98 0.59 -5.11
CA ASP A 153 5.90 0.60 -4.14
C ASP A 153 5.45 -0.81 -3.76
N THR A 154 4.71 -0.89 -2.65
CA THR A 154 4.10 -2.12 -2.16
C THR A 154 2.57 -2.06 -2.21
N VAL A 155 2.00 -1.00 -2.76
CA VAL A 155 0.55 -0.73 -2.70
C VAL A 155 -0.18 -1.05 -3.99
N LEU A 156 0.46 -0.85 -5.15
CA LEU A 156 -0.17 -1.10 -6.44
C LEU A 156 -0.26 -2.59 -6.75
N SER A 157 -1.44 -3.04 -7.14
CA SER A 157 -1.65 -4.36 -7.73
C SER A 157 -1.03 -4.45 -9.13
N GLU A 158 -0.80 -5.65 -9.63
CA GLU A 158 -0.28 -5.90 -11.00
C GLU A 158 -1.16 -5.27 -12.09
N LYS A 159 -2.47 -5.16 -11.85
CA LYS A 159 -3.40 -4.50 -12.78
C LYS A 159 -3.19 -2.98 -12.79
N GLU A 160 -3.03 -2.39 -11.62
CA GLU A 160 -2.82 -0.93 -11.47
C GLU A 160 -1.46 -0.50 -12.01
N ARG A 161 -0.41 -1.30 -11.84
CA ARG A 161 0.95 -1.08 -12.37
C ARG A 161 0.97 -0.90 -13.89
N LYS A 162 -0.04 -1.36 -14.61
CA LYS A 162 -0.15 -1.17 -16.07
C LYS A 162 -0.51 0.26 -16.48
N SER A 163 -0.96 1.08 -15.55
CA SER A 163 -1.44 2.43 -15.85
C SER A 163 -1.02 3.49 -14.82
N TYR A 164 -0.54 3.09 -13.65
CA TYR A 164 -0.24 3.99 -12.54
C TYR A 164 1.15 3.73 -11.97
N ILE A 165 1.73 4.77 -11.40
CA ILE A 165 2.99 4.76 -10.68
C ILE A 165 2.86 5.55 -9.37
N MET A 166 3.61 5.16 -8.36
CA MET A 166 3.77 5.94 -7.12
C MET A 166 4.96 6.88 -7.27
N VAL A 167 4.70 8.16 -7.52
CA VAL A 167 5.74 9.14 -7.88
C VAL A 167 6.68 9.52 -6.71
N CYS A 168 6.34 9.14 -5.48
CA CYS A 168 7.22 9.37 -4.32
C CYS A 168 8.41 8.40 -4.25
N CYS A 169 8.32 7.20 -4.83
CA CYS A 169 9.37 6.16 -4.76
C CYS A 169 9.67 5.51 -6.11
N GLY A 170 8.73 5.54 -7.06
CA GLY A 170 8.88 4.96 -8.38
C GLY A 170 9.91 5.70 -9.23
N ARG A 171 10.48 4.98 -10.17
CA ARG A 171 11.42 5.51 -11.16
C ARG A 171 11.04 5.05 -12.57
N ALA A 172 11.88 5.27 -13.57
CA ALA A 172 11.65 4.75 -14.90
C ALA A 172 12.83 3.88 -15.35
N LYS A 173 12.51 2.83 -16.13
CA LYS A 173 13.44 2.01 -16.90
C LYS A 173 13.65 2.55 -18.30
N SER A 174 12.73 3.39 -18.78
CA SER A 174 12.85 4.14 -20.04
C SER A 174 13.49 5.50 -19.81
N ALA A 175 14.12 6.07 -20.84
CA ALA A 175 14.69 7.41 -20.78
C ALA A 175 13.66 8.51 -20.49
N LEU A 176 12.41 8.29 -20.88
CA LEU A 176 11.28 9.22 -20.66
C LEU A 176 10.06 8.48 -20.12
N LEU A 177 9.39 9.11 -19.16
CA LEU A 177 8.08 8.69 -18.62
C LEU A 177 7.11 9.87 -18.73
N GLU A 178 6.00 9.71 -19.45
CA GLU A 178 4.97 10.74 -19.57
C GLU A 178 3.89 10.54 -18.52
N LEU A 179 3.63 11.58 -17.71
CA LEU A 179 2.66 11.58 -16.62
C LEU A 179 1.41 12.35 -17.00
N ASP A 180 0.24 11.84 -16.64
CA ASP A 180 -1.06 12.48 -16.86
C ASP A 180 -1.35 13.49 -15.73
N LEU A 181 -0.55 14.53 -15.67
CA LEU A 181 -0.59 15.64 -14.72
C LEU A 181 -0.81 16.95 -15.45
#